data_4d9dec80c40e9b02a82ea0b8f0a604bb
#
_entry.id   4d9dec80c40e9b02a82ea0b8f0a604bb
#
_cell.length_a   1.000
_cell.length_b   1.000
_cell.length_c   1.000
_cell.angle_alpha   90.00
_cell.angle_beta   90.00
_cell.angle_gamma   90.00
#
_symmetry.space_group_name_H-M   'P 1'
#
loop_
_entity.id
_entity.type
_entity.pdbx_description
1 polymer ?
#
loop_
_entity_poly.entity_id
_entity_poly.type
_entity_poly.pdbx_seq_one_letter_code
_entity_poly.pdbx_strand_id
1 'polypeptide(L)'
;MARQALGDLLSMLPLISAVLLILGALGIKRLLPGNRKRRRQVRFIRETLAAKRTFDNRRVIVSLSTVPDRINNLRPTIRSLLKQTRPPDEIVLAIPEFSVRERRPYVVPKYISRLPRVRILRCREDWGPATKFIAAIQDELAAGRQNTLIVVVDDDRIYPRDALETYLYYSEQLPDAALCFRGAAMPSTLDWDDAKMIYAKDLREPRPVAVITGCGSYLVQPRFFDRSLWNYSEAPPVAFYIDDIWISAWLSRRGVKRYVVPGSATMRSVRRQRRTLSLNKIHGRQKLNNEIIAFFRDAWDVHAS
;
A
#
# COMPACT_ATOMS: atom_id res chain seq x y z
N MET A 1 -25.26 56.64 -23.41
CA MET A 1 -25.53 55.47 -22.52
C MET A 1 -25.51 54.13 -23.26
N ALA A 2 -26.25 53.92 -24.36
CA ALA A 2 -26.29 52.61 -25.04
C ALA A 2 -24.94 52.10 -25.66
N ARG A 3 -24.09 53.02 -26.17
CA ARG A 3 -22.77 52.66 -26.73
C ARG A 3 -21.76 52.27 -25.65
N GLN A 4 -21.85 52.79 -24.44
CA GLN A 4 -20.95 52.47 -23.32
C GLN A 4 -21.30 51.10 -22.74
N ALA A 5 -22.60 50.79 -22.60
CA ALA A 5 -23.06 49.47 -22.15
C ALA A 5 -22.67 48.36 -23.12
N LEU A 6 -22.65 48.62 -24.45
CA LEU A 6 -22.24 47.65 -25.45
C LEU A 6 -20.71 47.40 -25.41
N GLY A 7 -19.91 48.43 -25.11
CA GLY A 7 -18.45 48.32 -24.91
C GLY A 7 -18.09 47.46 -23.70
N ASP A 8 -18.80 47.65 -22.58
CA ASP A 8 -18.61 46.90 -21.35
C ASP A 8 -19.02 45.43 -21.54
N LEU A 9 -20.09 45.17 -22.29
CA LEU A 9 -20.51 43.77 -22.63
C LEU A 9 -19.47 43.04 -23.51
N LEU A 10 -18.90 43.74 -24.48
CA LEU A 10 -17.88 43.20 -25.37
C LEU A 10 -16.56 42.94 -24.64
N SER A 11 -16.20 43.70 -23.64
CA SER A 11 -15.02 43.53 -22.81
C SER A 11 -15.14 42.33 -21.86
N MET A 12 -16.35 41.91 -21.50
CA MET A 12 -16.62 40.75 -20.65
C MET A 12 -16.70 39.43 -21.41
N LEU A 13 -16.84 39.42 -22.75
CA LEU A 13 -16.92 38.24 -23.57
C LEU A 13 -15.75 37.25 -23.41
N PRO A 14 -14.47 37.72 -23.30
CA PRO A 14 -13.34 36.77 -23.06
C PRO A 14 -13.43 36.10 -21.69
N LEU A 15 -13.87 36.83 -20.66
CA LEU A 15 -14.03 36.27 -19.31
C LEU A 15 -15.16 35.23 -19.24
N ILE A 16 -16.28 35.48 -19.88
CA ILE A 16 -17.43 34.56 -19.96
C ILE A 16 -17.02 33.30 -20.76
N SER A 17 -16.29 33.47 -21.87
CA SER A 17 -15.76 32.36 -22.66
C SER A 17 -14.77 31.51 -21.86
N ALA A 18 -13.87 32.13 -21.05
CA ALA A 18 -12.93 31.42 -20.19
C ALA A 18 -13.65 30.65 -19.07
N VAL A 19 -14.68 31.24 -18.46
CA VAL A 19 -15.50 30.58 -17.42
C VAL A 19 -16.29 29.41 -18.02
N LEU A 20 -16.88 29.56 -19.21
CA LEU A 20 -17.58 28.48 -19.90
C LEU A 20 -16.64 27.34 -20.31
N LEU A 21 -15.40 27.64 -20.75
CA LEU A 21 -14.37 26.66 -21.05
C LEU A 21 -13.93 25.92 -19.79
N ILE A 22 -13.77 26.60 -18.65
CA ILE A 22 -13.43 25.99 -17.35
C ILE A 22 -14.57 25.10 -16.85
N LEU A 23 -15.82 25.58 -16.94
CA LEU A 23 -17.01 24.79 -16.58
C LEU A 23 -17.23 23.61 -17.51
N GLY A 24 -17.00 23.78 -18.82
CA GLY A 24 -17.01 22.70 -19.81
C GLY A 24 -15.91 21.68 -19.55
N ALA A 25 -14.68 22.11 -19.26
CA ALA A 25 -13.58 21.21 -18.91
C ALA A 25 -13.83 20.44 -17.58
N LEU A 26 -14.46 21.09 -16.58
CA LEU A 26 -14.88 20.44 -15.35
C LEU A 26 -16.03 19.47 -15.56
N GLY A 27 -16.98 19.79 -16.45
CA GLY A 27 -18.08 18.92 -16.86
C GLY A 27 -17.59 17.71 -17.66
N ILE A 28 -16.69 17.91 -18.63
CA ILE A 28 -16.07 16.87 -19.44
C ILE A 28 -15.23 15.91 -18.54
N LYS A 29 -14.46 16.45 -17.59
CA LYS A 29 -13.73 15.58 -16.62
C LYS A 29 -14.67 14.67 -15.82
N ARG A 30 -15.92 15.09 -15.56
CA ARG A 30 -16.92 14.23 -14.92
C ARG A 30 -17.46 13.11 -15.83
N LEU A 31 -17.40 13.30 -17.13
CA LEU A 31 -17.93 12.35 -18.12
C LEU A 31 -16.89 11.38 -18.68
N LEU A 32 -15.60 11.58 -18.40
CA LEU A 32 -14.54 10.68 -18.85
C LEU A 32 -14.79 9.24 -18.37
N PRO A 33 -14.62 8.22 -19.23
CA PRO A 33 -14.90 6.81 -18.90
C PRO A 33 -14.19 6.33 -17.64
N GLY A 34 -12.96 6.75 -17.40
CA GLY A 34 -12.20 6.41 -16.19
C GLY A 34 -12.83 6.94 -14.89
N ASN A 35 -13.50 8.11 -14.93
CA ASN A 35 -14.21 8.64 -13.78
C ASN A 35 -15.52 7.89 -13.50
N ARG A 36 -16.22 7.39 -14.53
CA ARG A 36 -17.41 6.56 -14.36
C ARG A 36 -17.08 5.20 -13.74
N LYS A 37 -16.03 4.52 -14.23
CA LYS A 37 -15.54 3.24 -13.67
C LYS A 37 -15.15 3.42 -12.20
N ARG A 38 -14.38 4.46 -11.88
CA ARG A 38 -13.97 4.76 -10.51
C ARG A 38 -15.18 5.04 -9.58
N ARG A 39 -16.18 5.81 -10.03
CA ARG A 39 -17.38 6.09 -9.25
C ARG A 39 -18.19 4.83 -8.97
N ARG A 40 -18.34 3.95 -9.97
CA ARG A 40 -19.02 2.65 -9.81
C ARG A 40 -18.27 1.78 -8.78
N GLN A 41 -16.94 1.79 -8.78
CA GLN A 41 -16.15 1.03 -7.82
C GLN A 41 -16.29 1.59 -6.41
N VAL A 42 -16.16 2.90 -6.23
CA VAL A 42 -16.36 3.56 -4.93
C VAL A 42 -17.77 3.29 -4.37
N ARG A 43 -18.78 3.36 -5.23
CA ARG A 43 -20.18 3.05 -4.85
C ARG A 43 -20.31 1.59 -4.41
N PHE A 44 -19.78 0.65 -5.18
CA PHE A 44 -19.80 -0.78 -4.86
C PHE A 44 -19.18 -1.06 -3.48
N ILE A 45 -17.97 -0.57 -3.22
CA ILE A 45 -17.31 -0.77 -1.93
C ILE A 45 -18.13 -0.15 -0.80
N ARG A 46 -18.66 1.06 -0.97
CA ARG A 46 -19.50 1.71 0.04
C ARG A 46 -20.75 0.89 0.35
N GLU A 47 -21.43 0.37 -0.65
CA GLU A 47 -22.61 -0.49 -0.48
C GLU A 47 -22.25 -1.81 0.21
N THR A 48 -21.12 -2.43 -0.17
CA THR A 48 -20.59 -3.64 0.46
C THR A 48 -20.32 -3.42 1.95
N LEU A 49 -19.62 -2.34 2.31
CA LEU A 49 -19.30 -2.03 3.70
C LEU A 49 -20.54 -1.61 4.51
N ALA A 50 -21.45 -0.87 3.91
CA ALA A 50 -22.70 -0.45 4.57
C ALA A 50 -23.67 -1.60 4.87
N ALA A 51 -23.59 -2.68 4.11
CA ALA A 51 -24.39 -3.89 4.37
C ALA A 51 -24.00 -4.60 5.66
N LYS A 52 -22.80 -4.32 6.17
CA LYS A 52 -22.29 -4.89 7.43
C LYS A 52 -22.50 -3.91 8.58
N ARG A 53 -23.22 -4.34 9.61
CA ARG A 53 -23.57 -3.49 10.77
C ARG A 53 -22.47 -3.41 11.83
N THR A 54 -21.65 -4.46 11.97
CA THR A 54 -20.58 -4.53 12.98
C THR A 54 -19.34 -5.18 12.39
N PHE A 55 -18.17 -4.64 12.75
CA PHE A 55 -16.88 -5.23 12.45
C PHE A 55 -16.34 -5.91 13.70
N ASP A 56 -15.54 -6.93 13.47
CA ASP A 56 -14.72 -7.60 14.47
C ASP A 56 -13.88 -6.58 15.29
N ASN A 57 -13.76 -6.81 16.60
CA ASN A 57 -12.97 -6.01 17.52
C ASN A 57 -11.48 -6.38 17.54
N ARG A 58 -10.98 -7.13 16.54
CA ARG A 58 -9.55 -7.43 16.45
C ARG A 58 -8.72 -6.15 16.40
N ARG A 59 -7.57 -6.22 17.07
CA ARG A 59 -6.56 -5.17 17.00
C ARG A 59 -6.08 -4.99 15.55
N VAL A 60 -6.10 -3.76 15.07
CA VAL A 60 -5.63 -3.35 13.73
C VAL A 60 -4.51 -2.35 13.89
N ILE A 61 -3.32 -2.72 13.45
CA ILE A 61 -2.20 -1.78 13.38
C ILE A 61 -1.83 -1.51 11.91
N VAL A 62 -1.33 -0.32 11.67
CA VAL A 62 -0.72 0.02 10.39
C VAL A 62 0.78 0.11 10.59
N SER A 63 1.56 -0.58 9.77
CA SER A 63 3.01 -0.55 9.87
C SER A 63 3.65 0.00 8.60
N LEU A 64 4.63 0.89 8.80
CA LEU A 64 5.44 1.48 7.74
C LEU A 64 6.89 1.67 8.20
N SER A 65 7.80 1.71 7.26
CA SER A 65 9.17 2.19 7.43
C SER A 65 9.45 3.31 6.45
N THR A 66 10.58 3.98 6.61
CA THR A 66 11.02 5.05 5.70
C THR A 66 12.54 5.05 5.62
N VAL A 67 13.10 5.93 4.80
CA VAL A 67 14.55 6.20 4.76
C VAL A 67 14.84 7.60 5.31
N PRO A 68 16.06 7.90 5.78
CA PRO A 68 16.43 9.18 6.36
C PRO A 68 16.02 10.40 5.51
N ASP A 69 16.18 10.35 4.19
CA ASP A 69 15.80 11.45 3.28
C ASP A 69 14.30 11.72 3.23
N ARG A 70 13.47 10.71 3.50
CA ARG A 70 12.01 10.81 3.38
C ARG A 70 11.28 11.01 4.69
N ILE A 71 11.94 10.79 5.83
CA ILE A 71 11.30 10.83 7.16
C ILE A 71 10.59 12.16 7.46
N ASN A 72 11.11 13.28 6.95
CA ASN A 72 10.49 14.61 7.11
C ASN A 72 9.20 14.77 6.31
N ASN A 73 8.92 13.91 5.33
CA ASN A 73 7.81 14.02 4.39
C ASN A 73 6.66 13.05 4.67
N LEU A 74 6.63 12.37 5.82
CA LEU A 74 5.63 11.35 6.19
C LEU A 74 4.23 11.91 6.49
N ARG A 75 4.13 13.22 6.79
CA ARG A 75 2.87 13.84 7.22
C ARG A 75 1.66 13.54 6.33
N PRO A 76 1.73 13.60 4.98
CA PRO A 76 0.59 13.30 4.13
C PRO A 76 0.13 11.84 4.24
N THR A 77 1.07 10.89 4.28
CA THR A 77 0.80 9.46 4.45
C THR A 77 0.14 9.20 5.79
N ILE A 78 0.77 9.60 6.90
CA ILE A 78 0.25 9.38 8.25
C ILE A 78 -1.14 10.03 8.42
N ARG A 79 -1.35 11.26 7.90
CA ARG A 79 -2.67 11.90 7.93
C ARG A 79 -3.75 11.11 7.20
N SER A 80 -3.41 10.46 6.09
CA SER A 80 -4.37 9.63 5.36
C SER A 80 -4.75 8.37 6.15
N LEU A 81 -3.83 7.83 6.93
CA LEU A 81 -4.05 6.67 7.81
C LEU A 81 -4.87 7.05 9.06
N LEU A 82 -4.61 8.23 9.65
CA LEU A 82 -5.41 8.74 10.77
C LEU A 82 -6.85 9.12 10.36
N LYS A 83 -7.10 9.36 9.07
CA LYS A 83 -8.42 9.73 8.52
C LYS A 83 -9.22 8.56 7.95
N GLN A 84 -8.86 7.33 8.31
CA GLN A 84 -9.62 6.15 7.90
C GLN A 84 -11.03 6.15 8.52
N THR A 85 -12.02 5.58 7.83
CA THR A 85 -13.39 5.38 8.35
C THR A 85 -13.39 4.48 9.57
N ARG A 86 -12.54 3.44 9.58
CA ARG A 86 -12.14 2.68 10.77
C ARG A 86 -10.70 3.07 11.09
N PRO A 87 -10.44 3.95 12.09
CA PRO A 87 -9.07 4.30 12.46
C PRO A 87 -8.28 3.09 12.95
N PRO A 88 -6.97 3.02 12.70
CA PRO A 88 -6.14 1.96 13.29
C PRO A 88 -6.04 2.16 14.80
N ASP A 89 -5.81 1.08 15.53
CA ASP A 89 -5.52 1.15 16.97
C ASP A 89 -4.14 1.78 17.19
N GLU A 90 -3.20 1.52 16.27
CA GLU A 90 -1.86 2.08 16.30
C GLU A 90 -1.27 2.20 14.89
N ILE A 91 -0.43 3.21 14.68
CA ILE A 91 0.44 3.36 13.50
C ILE A 91 1.88 3.17 13.97
N VAL A 92 2.50 2.07 13.57
CA VAL A 92 3.87 1.71 13.92
C VAL A 92 4.80 2.23 12.83
N LEU A 93 5.67 3.18 13.18
CA LEU A 93 6.76 3.63 12.35
C LEU A 93 8.03 2.88 12.75
N ALA A 94 8.36 1.83 11.99
CA ALA A 94 9.55 1.01 12.22
C ALA A 94 10.80 1.74 11.71
N ILE A 95 11.75 2.02 12.60
CA ILE A 95 12.97 2.80 12.34
C ILE A 95 14.18 2.01 12.82
N PRO A 96 15.05 1.53 11.93
CA PRO A 96 16.35 0.98 12.29
C PRO A 96 17.25 2.00 13.01
N GLU A 97 18.20 1.54 13.78
CA GLU A 97 19.22 2.42 14.39
C GLU A 97 20.05 3.12 13.32
N PHE A 98 20.37 2.40 12.26
CA PHE A 98 21.19 2.88 11.14
C PHE A 98 20.58 2.44 9.79
N SER A 99 20.55 3.33 8.81
CA SER A 99 20.10 3.00 7.45
C SER A 99 21.25 2.41 6.65
N VAL A 100 21.15 1.14 6.33
CA VAL A 100 22.12 0.45 5.44
C VAL A 100 22.11 1.08 4.05
N ARG A 101 20.91 1.41 3.54
CA ARG A 101 20.73 2.01 2.22
C ARG A 101 21.36 3.39 2.07
N GLU A 102 21.22 4.27 3.08
CA GLU A 102 21.71 5.65 3.02
C GLU A 102 22.99 5.86 3.86
N ARG A 103 23.50 4.79 4.51
CA ARG A 103 24.72 4.78 5.32
C ARG A 103 24.78 5.90 6.36
N ARG A 104 23.65 6.13 7.06
CA ARG A 104 23.54 7.15 8.11
C ARG A 104 22.42 6.83 9.10
N PRO A 105 22.50 7.38 10.33
CA PRO A 105 21.45 7.21 11.33
C PRO A 105 20.18 7.99 10.95
N TYR A 106 19.07 7.62 11.59
CA TYR A 106 17.79 8.32 11.47
C TYR A 106 17.67 9.44 12.50
N VAL A 107 17.30 10.64 12.03
CA VAL A 107 16.86 11.74 12.89
C VAL A 107 15.33 11.84 12.78
N VAL A 108 14.63 11.39 13.82
CA VAL A 108 13.17 11.40 13.82
C VAL A 108 12.65 12.79 14.17
N PRO A 109 11.86 13.44 13.28
CA PRO A 109 11.31 14.77 13.56
C PRO A 109 10.37 14.76 14.76
N LYS A 110 10.50 15.74 15.65
CA LYS A 110 9.68 15.87 16.87
C LYS A 110 8.16 15.85 16.62
N TYR A 111 7.71 16.30 15.43
CA TYR A 111 6.29 16.29 15.14
C TYR A 111 5.70 14.88 15.02
N ILE A 112 6.49 13.87 14.66
CA ILE A 112 6.00 12.49 14.49
C ILE A 112 5.59 11.90 15.83
N SER A 113 6.40 12.05 16.86
CA SER A 113 6.10 11.55 18.21
C SER A 113 4.92 12.24 18.90
N ARG A 114 4.47 13.39 18.34
CA ARG A 114 3.29 14.13 18.83
C ARG A 114 2.00 13.75 18.09
N LEU A 115 2.08 12.93 17.06
CA LEU A 115 0.89 12.50 16.34
C LEU A 115 0.13 11.44 17.14
N PRO A 116 -1.22 11.52 17.20
CA PRO A 116 -2.01 10.53 17.91
C PRO A 116 -1.85 9.15 17.26
N ARG A 117 -1.86 8.10 18.08
CA ARG A 117 -1.76 6.71 17.65
C ARG A 117 -0.47 6.34 16.91
N VAL A 118 0.52 7.20 16.83
CA VAL A 118 1.80 6.92 16.19
C VAL A 118 2.82 6.50 17.23
N ARG A 119 3.34 5.27 17.08
CA ARG A 119 4.45 4.75 17.87
C ARG A 119 5.68 4.57 16.99
N ILE A 120 6.82 5.04 17.48
CA ILE A 120 8.11 4.80 16.85
C ILE A 120 8.66 3.49 17.42
N LEU A 121 8.77 2.47 16.58
CA LEU A 121 9.37 1.19 16.92
C LEU A 121 10.83 1.19 16.46
N ARG A 122 11.77 1.25 17.41
CA ARG A 122 13.20 1.13 17.12
C ARG A 122 13.56 -0.34 16.96
N CYS A 123 14.27 -0.67 15.88
CA CYS A 123 14.80 -1.99 15.64
C CYS A 123 16.32 -1.93 15.41
N ARG A 124 17.04 -2.95 15.89
CA ARG A 124 18.50 -3.00 15.80
C ARG A 124 18.95 -3.17 14.35
N GLU A 125 18.22 -3.99 13.59
CA GLU A 125 18.57 -4.35 12.24
C GLU A 125 17.78 -3.55 11.21
N ASP A 126 18.41 -3.28 10.07
CA ASP A 126 17.77 -2.72 8.89
C ASP A 126 17.57 -3.84 7.85
N TRP A 127 16.33 -4.29 7.69
CA TRP A 127 15.94 -5.23 6.63
C TRP A 127 15.52 -4.51 5.34
N GLY A 128 16.01 -3.29 5.12
CA GLY A 128 15.61 -2.48 3.97
C GLY A 128 14.10 -2.22 3.97
N PRO A 129 13.43 -2.33 2.80
CA PRO A 129 11.97 -2.16 2.73
C PRO A 129 11.19 -3.19 3.55
N ALA A 130 11.76 -4.36 3.86
CA ALA A 130 11.11 -5.38 4.68
C ALA A 130 10.99 -4.98 6.15
N THR A 131 11.77 -4.00 6.62
CA THR A 131 11.67 -3.46 7.98
C THR A 131 10.23 -3.09 8.37
N LYS A 132 9.43 -2.60 7.41
CA LYS A 132 8.03 -2.20 7.64
C LYS A 132 7.13 -3.35 8.11
N PHE A 133 7.42 -4.60 7.77
CA PHE A 133 6.62 -5.74 8.24
C PHE A 133 7.35 -6.60 9.26
N ILE A 134 8.66 -6.84 9.10
CA ILE A 134 9.43 -7.69 10.01
C ILE A 134 9.37 -7.13 11.44
N ALA A 135 9.69 -5.85 11.62
CA ALA A 135 9.71 -5.24 12.93
C ALA A 135 8.33 -5.31 13.64
N ALA A 136 7.25 -5.04 12.91
CA ALA A 136 5.89 -5.10 13.47
C ALA A 136 5.46 -6.53 13.81
N ILE A 137 5.81 -7.52 12.98
CA ILE A 137 5.53 -8.93 13.24
C ILE A 137 6.28 -9.40 14.49
N GLN A 138 7.57 -9.09 14.60
CA GLN A 138 8.38 -9.42 15.78
C GLN A 138 7.81 -8.82 17.07
N ASP A 139 7.44 -7.52 17.03
CA ASP A 139 6.88 -6.80 18.17
C ASP A 139 5.54 -7.41 18.64
N GLU A 140 4.65 -7.72 17.71
CA GLU A 140 3.36 -8.35 18.03
C GLU A 140 3.53 -9.80 18.52
N LEU A 141 4.45 -10.58 17.93
CA LEU A 141 4.77 -11.94 18.42
C LEU A 141 5.38 -11.91 19.82
N ALA A 142 6.33 -11.00 20.09
CA ALA A 142 6.94 -10.84 21.39
C ALA A 142 5.91 -10.47 22.48
N ALA A 143 4.85 -9.76 22.10
CA ALA A 143 3.73 -9.40 22.97
C ALA A 143 2.63 -10.48 23.05
N GLY A 144 2.80 -11.66 22.43
CA GLY A 144 1.82 -12.74 22.39
C GLY A 144 0.59 -12.47 21.52
N ARG A 145 0.60 -11.41 20.71
CA ARG A 145 -0.55 -10.96 19.90
C ARG A 145 -0.52 -11.55 18.50
N GLN A 146 -0.77 -12.84 18.38
CA GLN A 146 -0.67 -13.58 17.13
C GLN A 146 -1.75 -13.23 16.09
N ASN A 147 -2.91 -12.71 16.50
CA ASN A 147 -4.08 -12.44 15.66
C ASN A 147 -4.26 -10.95 15.31
N THR A 148 -3.29 -10.10 15.63
CA THR A 148 -3.31 -8.69 15.21
C THR A 148 -3.36 -8.59 13.70
N LEU A 149 -4.23 -7.75 13.19
CA LEU A 149 -4.28 -7.40 11.77
C LEU A 149 -3.23 -6.33 11.50
N ILE A 150 -2.15 -6.68 10.82
CA ILE A 150 -1.08 -5.76 10.44
C ILE A 150 -1.29 -5.32 8.99
N VAL A 151 -1.69 -4.06 8.79
CA VAL A 151 -1.76 -3.45 7.46
C VAL A 151 -0.43 -2.79 7.16
N VAL A 152 0.31 -3.38 6.23
CA VAL A 152 1.63 -2.89 5.81
C VAL A 152 1.46 -1.89 4.67
N VAL A 153 2.11 -0.75 4.79
CA VAL A 153 1.97 0.39 3.88
C VAL A 153 3.33 1.02 3.51
N ASP A 154 3.37 1.70 2.36
CA ASP A 154 4.53 2.50 1.96
C ASP A 154 4.44 3.94 2.50
N ASP A 155 5.58 4.56 2.72
CA ASP A 155 5.73 5.90 3.28
C ASP A 155 5.39 7.04 2.31
N ASP A 156 5.22 6.73 1.01
CA ASP A 156 5.02 7.70 -0.07
C ASP A 156 3.62 7.65 -0.70
N ARG A 157 2.63 7.08 -0.01
CA ARG A 157 1.27 6.89 -0.50
C ARG A 157 0.23 7.61 0.34
N ILE A 158 -0.86 8.02 -0.32
CA ILE A 158 -2.09 8.52 0.33
C ILE A 158 -3.15 7.46 0.13
N TYR A 159 -3.63 6.91 1.24
CA TYR A 159 -4.56 5.79 1.27
C TYR A 159 -6.02 6.26 1.19
N PRO A 160 -6.91 5.52 0.50
CA PRO A 160 -8.35 5.75 0.53
C PRO A 160 -8.87 5.69 1.97
N ARG A 161 -9.93 6.45 2.27
CA ARG A 161 -10.48 6.53 3.63
C ARG A 161 -11.10 5.22 4.13
N ASP A 162 -11.53 4.36 3.23
CA ASP A 162 -12.17 3.07 3.45
C ASP A 162 -11.21 1.88 3.39
N ALA A 163 -9.89 2.13 3.31
CA ALA A 163 -8.92 1.06 3.10
C ALA A 163 -8.88 0.05 4.27
N LEU A 164 -8.79 0.53 5.52
CA LEU A 164 -8.74 -0.36 6.69
C LEU A 164 -10.06 -1.09 6.91
N GLU A 165 -11.17 -0.39 6.74
CA GLU A 165 -12.51 -0.97 6.85
C GLU A 165 -12.72 -2.06 5.78
N THR A 166 -12.22 -1.84 4.57
CA THR A 166 -12.25 -2.84 3.49
C THR A 166 -11.44 -4.08 3.86
N TYR A 167 -10.23 -3.92 4.41
CA TYR A 167 -9.42 -5.04 4.89
C TYR A 167 -10.11 -5.82 6.01
N LEU A 168 -10.72 -5.14 6.97
CA LEU A 168 -11.49 -5.78 8.04
C LEU A 168 -12.63 -6.62 7.48
N TYR A 169 -13.42 -6.05 6.56
CA TYR A 169 -14.52 -6.76 5.92
C TYR A 169 -14.08 -8.07 5.28
N TYR A 170 -13.01 -8.04 4.46
CA TYR A 170 -12.53 -9.25 3.79
C TYR A 170 -11.74 -10.18 4.69
N SER A 171 -11.08 -9.69 5.74
CA SER A 171 -10.36 -10.55 6.68
C SER A 171 -11.27 -11.42 7.55
N GLU A 172 -12.54 -11.08 7.67
CA GLU A 172 -13.52 -11.94 8.32
C GLU A 172 -14.01 -13.05 7.40
N GLN A 173 -14.07 -12.80 6.10
CA GLN A 173 -14.44 -13.81 5.10
C GLN A 173 -13.27 -14.74 4.76
N LEU A 174 -12.04 -14.27 4.89
CA LEU A 174 -10.80 -14.95 4.57
C LEU A 174 -9.83 -14.85 5.76
N PRO A 175 -10.16 -15.44 6.93
CA PRO A 175 -9.44 -15.21 8.18
C PRO A 175 -8.00 -15.73 8.15
N ASP A 176 -7.72 -16.75 7.34
CA ASP A 176 -6.42 -17.42 7.23
C ASP A 176 -5.64 -17.02 5.99
N ALA A 177 -5.98 -15.89 5.38
CA ALA A 177 -5.33 -15.40 4.17
C ALA A 177 -4.65 -14.05 4.38
N ALA A 178 -3.57 -13.82 3.62
CA ALA A 178 -3.01 -12.50 3.41
C ALA A 178 -3.79 -11.77 2.32
N LEU A 179 -4.12 -10.50 2.56
CA LEU A 179 -4.95 -9.70 1.66
C LEU A 179 -4.16 -8.51 1.13
N CYS A 180 -4.40 -8.11 -0.11
CA CYS A 180 -3.76 -6.91 -0.67
C CYS A 180 -4.70 -6.16 -1.61
N PHE A 181 -4.35 -4.92 -1.96
CA PHE A 181 -5.05 -4.15 -3.00
C PHE A 181 -4.35 -4.19 -4.36
N ARG A 182 -3.18 -4.79 -4.40
CA ARG A 182 -2.43 -5.07 -5.62
C ARG A 182 -1.60 -6.31 -5.43
N GLY A 183 -1.63 -7.20 -6.41
CA GLY A 183 -0.83 -8.42 -6.41
C GLY A 183 -0.48 -8.86 -7.82
N ALA A 184 0.31 -9.90 -7.93
CA ALA A 184 0.68 -10.51 -9.20
C ALA A 184 0.30 -12.00 -9.22
N ALA A 185 -0.35 -12.42 -10.29
CA ALA A 185 -0.46 -13.83 -10.64
C ALA A 185 0.82 -14.25 -11.35
N MET A 186 1.45 -15.32 -10.85
CA MET A 186 2.70 -15.84 -11.42
C MET A 186 2.39 -16.88 -12.49
N PRO A 187 3.04 -16.80 -13.67
CA PRO A 187 2.91 -17.82 -14.71
C PRO A 187 3.69 -19.10 -14.34
N SER A 188 3.44 -20.18 -15.06
CA SER A 188 4.17 -21.45 -14.90
C SER A 188 5.67 -21.35 -15.20
N THR A 189 6.06 -20.38 -16.01
CA THR A 189 7.47 -20.07 -16.32
C THR A 189 8.22 -19.53 -15.10
N LEU A 190 7.53 -19.03 -14.07
CA LEU A 190 8.09 -18.32 -12.93
C LEU A 190 8.92 -17.08 -13.34
N ASP A 191 8.63 -16.50 -14.50
CA ASP A 191 9.25 -15.26 -14.95
C ASP A 191 8.40 -14.06 -14.53
N TRP A 192 9.02 -13.10 -13.85
CA TRP A 192 8.35 -11.88 -13.39
C TRP A 192 7.84 -11.01 -14.54
N ASP A 193 8.51 -11.04 -15.70
CA ASP A 193 8.12 -10.24 -16.86
C ASP A 193 6.79 -10.71 -17.46
N ASP A 194 6.45 -11.99 -17.26
CA ASP A 194 5.18 -12.57 -17.68
C ASP A 194 4.08 -12.47 -16.60
N ALA A 195 4.40 -11.96 -15.40
CA ALA A 195 3.48 -11.89 -14.29
C ALA A 195 2.33 -10.88 -14.57
N LYS A 196 1.09 -11.33 -14.36
CA LYS A 196 -0.10 -10.49 -14.57
C LYS A 196 -0.47 -9.74 -13.30
N MET A 197 -0.43 -8.39 -13.37
CA MET A 197 -0.82 -7.54 -12.25
C MET A 197 -2.33 -7.47 -12.09
N ILE A 198 -2.80 -7.69 -10.85
CA ILE A 198 -4.21 -7.63 -10.45
C ILE A 198 -4.40 -6.44 -9.50
N TYR A 199 -5.44 -5.64 -9.74
CA TYR A 199 -5.71 -4.41 -9.00
C TYR A 199 -7.10 -4.44 -8.36
N ALA A 200 -7.19 -4.10 -7.08
CA ALA A 200 -8.41 -4.03 -6.29
C ALA A 200 -9.54 -3.20 -6.93
N LYS A 201 -9.18 -2.10 -7.60
CA LYS A 201 -10.13 -1.20 -8.27
C LYS A 201 -10.89 -1.85 -9.45
N ASP A 202 -10.41 -2.98 -9.94
CA ASP A 202 -10.96 -3.67 -11.09
C ASP A 202 -11.78 -4.91 -10.71
N LEU A 203 -11.81 -5.26 -9.42
CA LEU A 203 -12.44 -6.48 -8.89
C LEU A 203 -13.79 -6.22 -8.25
N ARG A 204 -14.63 -7.28 -8.25
CA ARG A 204 -15.90 -7.37 -7.51
C ARG A 204 -15.86 -8.43 -6.41
N GLU A 205 -14.95 -9.37 -6.52
CA GLU A 205 -14.70 -10.46 -5.58
C GLU A 205 -13.21 -10.66 -5.36
N PRO A 206 -12.79 -11.28 -4.27
CA PRO A 206 -11.38 -11.60 -4.02
C PRO A 206 -10.79 -12.48 -5.13
N ARG A 207 -9.55 -12.19 -5.52
CA ARG A 207 -8.81 -12.96 -6.53
C ARG A 207 -7.49 -13.50 -5.97
N PRO A 208 -7.20 -14.81 -6.11
CA PRO A 208 -5.93 -15.37 -5.68
C PRO A 208 -4.75 -14.77 -6.45
N VAL A 209 -3.62 -14.62 -5.77
CA VAL A 209 -2.35 -14.13 -6.34
C VAL A 209 -1.17 -14.87 -5.75
N ALA A 210 -0.08 -14.97 -6.48
CA ALA A 210 1.16 -15.51 -6.00
C ALA A 210 1.96 -14.49 -5.17
N VAL A 211 1.97 -13.21 -5.59
CA VAL A 211 2.73 -12.14 -4.94
C VAL A 211 1.81 -11.01 -4.53
N ILE A 212 1.85 -10.63 -3.25
CA ILE A 212 1.26 -9.41 -2.73
C ILE A 212 2.25 -8.25 -2.90
N THR A 213 1.80 -7.01 -3.18
CA THR A 213 2.72 -5.89 -3.41
C THR A 213 2.46 -4.71 -2.48
N GLY A 214 3.52 -4.21 -1.81
CA GLY A 214 3.46 -3.14 -0.82
C GLY A 214 2.99 -1.81 -1.37
N CYS A 215 3.23 -1.53 -2.65
CA CYS A 215 2.77 -0.27 -3.25
C CYS A 215 1.23 -0.14 -3.29
N GLY A 216 0.50 -1.25 -3.11
CA GLY A 216 -0.95 -1.29 -2.93
C GLY A 216 -1.39 -1.42 -1.48
N SER A 217 -0.48 -1.59 -0.54
CA SER A 217 -0.68 -2.12 0.81
C SER A 217 -1.12 -3.59 0.84
N TYR A 218 -0.87 -4.22 1.97
CA TYR A 218 -1.37 -5.57 2.24
C TYR A 218 -1.63 -5.77 3.75
N LEU A 219 -2.48 -6.75 4.07
CA LEU A 219 -2.80 -7.17 5.41
C LEU A 219 -2.25 -8.58 5.65
N VAL A 220 -1.54 -8.74 6.76
CA VAL A 220 -1.03 -10.02 7.27
C VAL A 220 -1.30 -10.14 8.78
N GLN A 221 -1.10 -11.34 9.32
CA GLN A 221 -1.18 -11.60 10.76
C GLN A 221 0.12 -12.21 11.25
N PRO A 222 0.58 -11.91 12.50
CA PRO A 222 1.82 -12.45 13.05
C PRO A 222 1.89 -13.99 13.02
N ARG A 223 0.77 -14.68 13.26
CA ARG A 223 0.67 -16.15 13.24
C ARG A 223 1.00 -16.80 11.89
N PHE A 224 1.05 -16.03 10.81
CA PHE A 224 1.43 -16.54 9.49
C PHE A 224 2.93 -16.78 9.37
N PHE A 225 3.73 -16.31 10.33
CA PHE A 225 5.18 -16.27 10.24
C PHE A 225 5.86 -16.88 11.47
N ASP A 226 7.11 -17.27 11.26
CA ASP A 226 8.06 -17.63 12.28
C ASP A 226 9.41 -16.94 12.05
N ARG A 227 10.43 -17.35 12.78
CA ARG A 227 11.78 -16.74 12.73
C ARG A 227 12.45 -16.81 11.35
N SER A 228 12.01 -17.71 10.48
CA SER A 228 12.59 -17.85 9.13
C SER A 228 12.37 -16.62 8.26
N LEU A 229 11.28 -15.86 8.50
CA LEU A 229 10.96 -14.64 7.74
C LEU A 229 12.08 -13.61 7.75
N TRP A 230 12.77 -13.43 8.88
CA TRP A 230 13.87 -12.45 9.03
C TRP A 230 15.27 -13.06 9.02
N ASN A 231 15.37 -14.33 8.68
CA ASN A 231 16.67 -14.96 8.45
C ASN A 231 17.08 -14.81 6.98
N TYR A 232 18.01 -13.91 6.74
CA TYR A 232 18.57 -13.62 5.41
C TYR A 232 19.95 -14.27 5.22
N SER A 233 20.41 -15.17 6.11
CA SER A 233 21.79 -15.70 6.10
C SER A 233 22.15 -16.44 4.80
N GLU A 234 21.19 -17.13 4.19
CA GLU A 234 21.36 -17.86 2.94
C GLU A 234 20.76 -17.14 1.74
N ALA A 235 20.17 -15.97 1.96
CA ALA A 235 19.49 -15.23 0.92
C ALA A 235 20.48 -14.56 -0.05
N PRO A 236 20.16 -14.49 -1.34
CA PRO A 236 20.91 -13.66 -2.26
C PRO A 236 20.96 -12.21 -1.76
N PRO A 237 22.07 -11.47 -1.95
CA PRO A 237 22.20 -10.08 -1.46
C PRO A 237 21.08 -9.15 -1.95
N VAL A 238 20.49 -9.42 -3.10
CA VAL A 238 19.37 -8.65 -3.67
C VAL A 238 18.08 -8.78 -2.85
N ALA A 239 17.93 -9.81 -2.01
CA ALA A 239 16.78 -10.01 -1.14
C ALA A 239 16.52 -8.80 -0.22
N PHE A 240 17.57 -8.08 0.17
CA PHE A 240 17.46 -6.85 0.94
C PHE A 240 16.55 -5.78 0.28
N TYR A 241 16.41 -5.81 -1.05
CA TYR A 241 15.63 -4.82 -1.81
C TYR A 241 14.30 -5.34 -2.34
N ILE A 242 14.04 -6.65 -2.27
CA ILE A 242 12.91 -7.34 -2.92
C ILE A 242 11.95 -7.91 -1.86
N ASP A 243 11.37 -7.01 -1.08
CA ASP A 243 10.52 -7.33 0.06
C ASP A 243 9.17 -7.98 -0.30
N ASP A 244 8.55 -7.57 -1.40
CA ASP A 244 7.23 -8.07 -1.81
C ASP A 244 7.26 -9.57 -2.19
N ILE A 245 8.28 -9.99 -2.93
CA ILE A 245 8.47 -11.39 -3.32
C ILE A 245 8.90 -12.21 -2.10
N TRP A 246 9.80 -11.67 -1.27
CA TRP A 246 10.29 -12.31 -0.05
C TRP A 246 9.13 -12.70 0.88
N ILE A 247 8.30 -11.74 1.29
CA ILE A 247 7.16 -12.04 2.17
C ILE A 247 6.16 -12.99 1.54
N SER A 248 5.91 -12.86 0.22
CA SER A 248 4.96 -13.71 -0.50
C SER A 248 5.42 -15.17 -0.56
N ALA A 249 6.71 -15.40 -0.75
CA ALA A 249 7.30 -16.73 -0.75
C ALA A 249 7.19 -17.41 0.63
N TRP A 250 7.46 -16.66 1.70
CA TRP A 250 7.29 -17.18 3.07
C TRP A 250 5.83 -17.50 3.39
N LEU A 251 4.88 -16.66 2.98
CA LEU A 251 3.45 -16.96 3.09
C LEU A 251 3.10 -18.26 2.35
N SER A 252 3.67 -18.46 1.15
CA SER A 252 3.46 -19.66 0.35
C SER A 252 4.00 -20.91 1.04
N ARG A 253 5.24 -20.90 1.51
CA ARG A 253 5.85 -22.00 2.29
C ARG A 253 5.05 -22.36 3.54
N ARG A 254 4.33 -21.41 4.11
CA ARG A 254 3.45 -21.62 5.27
C ARG A 254 2.02 -22.02 4.88
N GLY A 255 1.74 -22.25 3.60
CA GLY A 255 0.40 -22.59 3.11
C GLY A 255 -0.63 -21.44 3.22
N VAL A 256 -0.19 -20.22 3.48
CA VAL A 256 -1.08 -19.04 3.62
C VAL A 256 -1.48 -18.55 2.23
N LYS A 257 -2.77 -18.61 1.93
CA LYS A 257 -3.31 -18.08 0.68
C LYS A 257 -3.23 -16.56 0.63
N ARG A 258 -3.11 -16.03 -0.57
CA ARG A 258 -2.95 -14.59 -0.84
C ARG A 258 -4.00 -14.13 -1.82
N TYR A 259 -4.71 -13.03 -1.52
CA TYR A 259 -5.77 -12.51 -2.37
C TYR A 259 -5.64 -11.02 -2.58
N VAL A 260 -5.88 -10.58 -3.81
CA VAL A 260 -6.29 -9.20 -4.05
C VAL A 260 -7.77 -9.09 -3.76
N VAL A 261 -8.14 -8.22 -2.83
CA VAL A 261 -9.56 -7.96 -2.50
C VAL A 261 -10.05 -6.69 -3.20
N PRO A 262 -11.36 -6.60 -3.52
CA PRO A 262 -11.93 -5.38 -4.08
C PRO A 262 -11.65 -4.14 -3.22
N GLY A 263 -11.36 -3.01 -3.85
CA GLY A 263 -11.07 -1.74 -3.17
C GLY A 263 -11.59 -0.53 -3.93
N SER A 264 -11.86 0.56 -3.22
CA SER A 264 -12.54 1.75 -3.77
C SER A 264 -11.69 2.57 -4.73
N ALA A 265 -10.38 2.62 -4.54
CA ALA A 265 -9.50 3.47 -5.31
C ALA A 265 -8.04 3.02 -5.27
N THR A 266 -7.25 3.49 -6.25
CA THR A 266 -5.80 3.40 -6.22
C THR A 266 -5.21 4.43 -5.25
N MET A 267 -4.16 4.02 -4.53
CA MET A 267 -3.34 4.91 -3.70
C MET A 267 -2.66 5.95 -4.58
N ARG A 268 -2.61 7.19 -4.09
CA ARG A 268 -1.94 8.29 -4.78
C ARG A 268 -0.54 8.48 -4.22
N SER A 269 0.44 8.70 -5.08
CA SER A 269 1.80 9.04 -4.63
C SER A 269 1.87 10.44 -4.03
N VAL A 270 2.65 10.59 -2.98
CA VAL A 270 3.00 11.91 -2.40
C VAL A 270 3.98 12.62 -3.34
N ARG A 271 3.60 13.79 -3.86
CA ARG A 271 4.36 14.52 -4.90
C ARG A 271 5.82 14.84 -4.51
N ARG A 272 6.07 15.15 -3.24
CA ARG A 272 7.38 15.58 -2.73
C ARG A 272 8.42 14.43 -2.70
N GLN A 273 7.96 13.19 -2.57
CA GLN A 273 8.83 12.02 -2.48
C GLN A 273 9.23 11.43 -3.84
N ARG A 274 8.64 11.91 -4.94
CA ARG A 274 9.01 11.47 -6.30
C ARG A 274 10.45 11.81 -6.71
N ARG A 275 11.11 12.71 -5.99
CA ARG A 275 12.49 13.16 -6.29
C ARG A 275 13.58 12.28 -5.67
N THR A 276 13.28 11.50 -4.65
CA THR A 276 14.22 10.57 -4.03
C THR A 276 14.32 9.27 -4.84
N LEU A 277 15.48 8.62 -4.81
CA LEU A 277 15.73 7.36 -5.50
C LEU A 277 14.71 6.30 -5.06
N SER A 278 13.77 6.00 -5.95
CA SER A 278 12.81 4.91 -5.76
C SER A 278 13.50 3.58 -6.10
N LEU A 279 13.22 2.54 -5.34
CA LEU A 279 13.67 1.18 -5.67
C LEU A 279 13.22 0.72 -7.07
N ASN A 280 12.10 1.25 -7.56
CA ASN A 280 11.61 0.98 -8.93
C ASN A 280 12.53 1.55 -10.03
N LYS A 281 13.50 2.41 -9.69
CA LYS A 281 14.48 2.97 -10.62
C LYS A 281 15.81 2.22 -10.62
N ILE A 282 15.93 1.16 -9.85
CA ILE A 282 17.10 0.29 -9.91
C ILE A 282 17.10 -0.40 -11.27
N HIS A 283 18.15 -0.16 -12.06
CA HIS A 283 18.33 -0.82 -13.36
C HIS A 283 18.31 -2.34 -13.18
N GLY A 284 17.54 -3.05 -14.01
CA GLY A 284 17.46 -4.50 -13.94
C GLY A 284 16.62 -5.06 -12.79
N ARG A 285 15.67 -4.28 -12.21
CA ARG A 285 14.83 -4.75 -11.10
C ARG A 285 14.09 -6.07 -11.44
N GLN A 286 13.69 -6.29 -12.68
CA GLN A 286 13.07 -7.54 -13.12
C GLN A 286 13.99 -8.74 -12.90
N LYS A 287 15.27 -8.62 -13.27
CA LYS A 287 16.28 -9.67 -13.02
C LYS A 287 16.44 -9.94 -11.52
N LEU A 288 16.41 -8.90 -10.69
CA LEU A 288 16.48 -9.05 -9.23
C LEU A 288 15.23 -9.76 -8.68
N ASN A 289 14.05 -9.49 -9.23
CA ASN A 289 12.84 -10.21 -8.87
C ASN A 289 12.96 -11.68 -9.21
N ASN A 290 13.42 -12.02 -10.42
CA ASN A 290 13.58 -13.40 -10.87
C ASN A 290 14.62 -14.16 -10.05
N GLU A 291 15.67 -13.49 -9.55
CA GLU A 291 16.65 -14.11 -8.66
C GLU A 291 16.00 -14.57 -7.33
N ILE A 292 15.14 -13.75 -6.73
CA ILE A 292 14.42 -14.13 -5.50
C ILE A 292 13.33 -15.17 -5.80
N ILE A 293 12.66 -15.09 -6.93
CA ILE A 293 11.69 -16.11 -7.36
C ILE A 293 12.39 -17.46 -7.50
N ALA A 294 13.57 -17.50 -8.12
CA ALA A 294 14.36 -18.72 -8.29
C ALA A 294 14.85 -19.27 -6.95
N PHE A 295 15.27 -18.44 -6.01
CA PHE A 295 15.66 -18.84 -4.66
C PHE A 295 14.52 -19.54 -3.90
N PHE A 296 13.28 -19.14 -4.14
CA PHE A 296 12.08 -19.74 -3.56
C PHE A 296 11.31 -20.63 -4.54
N ARG A 297 11.98 -21.26 -5.49
CA ARG A 297 11.33 -22.00 -6.58
C ARG A 297 10.30 -23.04 -6.11
N ASP A 298 10.55 -23.66 -4.96
CA ASP A 298 9.69 -24.64 -4.32
C ASP A 298 8.44 -24.07 -3.65
N ALA A 299 8.39 -22.75 -3.48
CA ALA A 299 7.33 -22.07 -2.72
C ALA A 299 6.15 -21.58 -3.58
N TRP A 300 6.28 -21.59 -4.90
CA TRP A 300 5.28 -20.93 -5.74
C TRP A 300 4.13 -21.84 -6.13
N ASP A 301 2.91 -21.45 -5.74
CA ASP A 301 1.68 -22.01 -6.29
C ASP A 301 1.55 -21.53 -7.74
N VAL A 302 1.91 -22.36 -8.66
CA VAL A 302 1.72 -22.09 -10.09
C VAL A 302 0.29 -22.47 -10.43
N HIS A 303 -0.62 -21.51 -10.35
CA HIS A 303 -1.96 -21.71 -10.87
C HIS A 303 -1.88 -21.73 -12.40
N ALA A 304 -2.22 -22.85 -13.01
CA ALA A 304 -2.49 -22.92 -14.43
C ALA A 304 -3.49 -21.82 -14.78
N SER A 305 -3.08 -20.91 -15.64
CA SER A 305 -3.85 -19.77 -16.14
C SER A 305 -4.98 -20.21 -17.05
#